data_68abd1b6854c7886d8fb8f79e9888324
#
_entry.id   68abd1b6854c7886d8fb8f79e9888324
#
_cell.length_a   1.000
_cell.length_b   1.000
_cell.length_c   1.000
_cell.angle_alpha   90.00
_cell.angle_beta   90.00
_cell.angle_gamma   90.00
#
_symmetry.space_group_name_H-M   'P 1'
#
loop_
_entity.id
_entity.type
_entity.pdbx_description
1 polymer ?
#
loop_
_entity_poly.entity_id
_entity_poly.type
_entity_poly.pdbx_seq_one_letter_code
_entity_poly.pdbx_strand_id
1 'polypeptide(L)'
;MAEEKAKQLKIDDIEPEKDPVKEKALNEALKAIEKNYGKGSIMRLGDHAQEKLEVISSGSIALDAALGVGGYPKGRIIEIYGPESSGKTTFALHAIAEAQKRGGYAAFIDAEHALDPVYAKNLGVDVDNLILSQPDDGEQALEIVEALIRSNAIDIIVIDSVAALVPKAEIEGDMGASHVGLQARLMSQAMRKLAGAISKSKAIAIFINQIREKVGVLFGSPETTSGGRALKFYATIRLDIRRVDQIKVGADPVGNVTRIKVVKNKVAPPFKTADVDLIYGKGISHEGEILDMAVNLDIIEKSGAWFSYNGDRLGQGRENVKELLRQRPELAQEIEQKVREKLFEN
;
A
#
# COMPACT_ATOMS: atom_id res chain seq x y z
N MET A 1 1.00 -4.12 64.96
CA MET A 1 1.70 -3.83 63.73
C MET A 1 1.57 -5.09 62.87
N ALA A 2 0.48 -5.17 62.17
CA ALA A 2 0.15 -6.32 61.37
C ALA A 2 0.48 -5.94 59.91
N GLU A 3 1.45 -6.63 59.30
CA GLU A 3 1.69 -6.62 57.88
C GLU A 3 0.57 -7.41 57.20
N GLU A 4 -0.33 -6.67 56.60
CA GLU A 4 -1.35 -7.20 55.71
C GLU A 4 -0.69 -7.51 54.36
N LYS A 5 -0.26 -8.77 54.16
CA LYS A 5 0.17 -9.29 52.88
C LYS A 5 -1.04 -9.31 51.96
N ALA A 6 -1.12 -8.32 51.08
CA ALA A 6 -2.00 -8.38 49.92
C ALA A 6 -1.61 -9.59 49.07
N LYS A 7 -2.44 -10.64 49.11
CA LYS A 7 -2.39 -11.74 48.13
C LYS A 7 -2.80 -11.19 46.78
N GLN A 8 -1.80 -10.89 45.94
CA GLN A 8 -2.00 -10.66 44.54
C GLN A 8 -2.43 -12.01 43.93
N LEU A 9 -3.72 -12.13 43.63
CA LEU A 9 -4.26 -13.26 42.86
C LEU A 9 -3.60 -13.23 41.48
N LYS A 10 -2.73 -14.19 41.24
CA LYS A 10 -2.25 -14.51 39.91
C LYS A 10 -3.45 -15.07 39.14
N ILE A 11 -3.94 -14.32 38.19
CA ILE A 11 -5.01 -14.72 37.24
C ILE A 11 -4.45 -15.67 36.14
N ASP A 12 -3.18 -16.05 36.23
CA ASP A 12 -2.40 -16.60 35.10
C ASP A 12 -2.36 -18.12 34.99
N ASP A 13 -3.16 -18.90 35.75
CA ASP A 13 -3.08 -20.37 35.65
C ASP A 13 -4.42 -21.13 35.71
N ILE A 14 -5.52 -20.52 35.26
CA ILE A 14 -6.76 -21.28 35.03
C ILE A 14 -6.94 -21.41 33.52
N GLU A 15 -6.37 -22.45 32.88
CA GLU A 15 -6.89 -22.91 31.62
C GLU A 15 -8.38 -23.25 31.81
N PRO A 16 -9.30 -22.56 31.13
CA PRO A 16 -10.71 -22.85 31.28
C PRO A 16 -10.99 -24.27 30.81
N GLU A 17 -11.40 -25.13 31.70
CA GLU A 17 -11.78 -26.52 31.42
C GLU A 17 -12.89 -26.51 30.36
N LYS A 18 -12.59 -26.96 29.14
CA LYS A 18 -13.55 -26.97 28.04
C LYS A 18 -14.58 -28.07 28.30
N ASP A 19 -15.85 -27.71 28.30
CA ASP A 19 -16.97 -28.66 28.42
C ASP A 19 -16.92 -29.66 27.25
N PRO A 20 -16.66 -30.96 27.50
CA PRO A 20 -16.50 -31.96 26.45
C PRO A 20 -17.76 -32.16 25.61
N VAL A 21 -18.95 -31.88 26.16
CA VAL A 21 -20.23 -31.97 25.42
C VAL A 21 -20.30 -30.82 24.39
N LYS A 22 -19.90 -29.61 24.78
CA LYS A 22 -19.86 -28.46 23.87
C LYS A 22 -18.78 -28.63 22.78
N GLU A 23 -17.64 -29.20 23.14
CA GLU A 23 -16.57 -29.44 22.18
C GLU A 23 -16.96 -30.47 21.12
N LYS A 24 -17.64 -31.54 21.51
CA LYS A 24 -18.17 -32.53 20.56
C LYS A 24 -19.21 -31.91 19.64
N ALA A 25 -20.19 -31.19 20.17
CA ALA A 25 -21.22 -30.51 19.38
C ALA A 25 -20.60 -29.48 18.40
N LEU A 26 -19.58 -28.72 18.82
CA LEU A 26 -18.85 -27.79 17.96
C LEU A 26 -18.15 -28.51 16.83
N ASN A 27 -17.43 -29.60 17.10
CA ASN A 27 -16.72 -30.38 16.09
C ASN A 27 -17.69 -31.03 15.06
N GLU A 28 -18.86 -31.47 15.49
CA GLU A 28 -19.90 -31.95 14.59
C GLU A 28 -20.44 -30.84 13.67
N ALA A 29 -20.68 -29.64 14.22
CA ALA A 29 -21.10 -28.47 13.45
C ALA A 29 -20.02 -28.03 12.43
N LEU A 30 -18.73 -28.01 12.82
CA LEU A 30 -17.61 -27.68 11.92
C LEU A 30 -17.56 -28.66 10.73
N LYS A 31 -17.68 -29.98 10.99
CA LYS A 31 -17.72 -31.00 9.94
C LYS A 31 -18.92 -30.84 9.00
N ALA A 32 -20.09 -30.51 9.56
CA ALA A 32 -21.30 -30.28 8.73
C ALA A 32 -21.14 -29.04 7.83
N ILE A 33 -20.53 -27.95 8.34
CA ILE A 33 -20.23 -26.74 7.57
C ILE A 33 -19.26 -27.06 6.43
N GLU A 34 -18.15 -27.75 6.72
CA GLU A 34 -17.18 -28.14 5.68
C GLU A 34 -17.80 -29.06 4.61
N LYS A 35 -18.69 -29.97 5.01
CA LYS A 35 -19.39 -30.82 4.07
C LYS A 35 -20.33 -30.02 3.14
N ASN A 36 -21.01 -29.01 3.66
CA ASN A 36 -21.99 -28.23 2.91
C ASN A 36 -21.35 -27.12 2.05
N TYR A 37 -20.27 -26.52 2.52
CA TYR A 37 -19.66 -25.33 1.91
C TYR A 37 -18.25 -25.54 1.38
N GLY A 38 -17.68 -26.75 1.58
CA GLY A 38 -16.34 -27.10 1.12
C GLY A 38 -15.26 -26.89 2.18
N LYS A 39 -14.10 -27.55 1.99
CA LYS A 39 -12.92 -27.40 2.84
C LYS A 39 -12.46 -25.94 2.90
N GLY A 40 -12.12 -25.46 4.10
CA GLY A 40 -11.68 -24.09 4.30
C GLY A 40 -12.79 -23.06 4.43
N SER A 41 -14.08 -23.48 4.39
CA SER A 41 -15.22 -22.57 4.64
C SER A 41 -15.29 -22.09 6.09
N ILE A 42 -14.72 -22.85 7.01
CA ILE A 42 -14.57 -22.52 8.41
C ILE A 42 -13.25 -23.08 8.94
N MET A 43 -12.59 -22.32 9.83
CA MET A 43 -11.29 -22.72 10.38
C MET A 43 -11.09 -22.08 11.74
N ARG A 44 -10.20 -22.64 12.55
CA ARG A 44 -9.74 -21.96 13.78
C ARG A 44 -8.66 -20.97 13.42
N LEU A 45 -8.72 -19.75 13.94
CA LEU A 45 -7.75 -18.69 13.63
C LEU A 45 -6.31 -19.11 13.96
N GLY A 46 -6.11 -19.92 15.02
CA GLY A 46 -4.79 -20.44 15.39
C GLY A 46 -4.15 -21.34 14.33
N ASP A 47 -4.95 -22.02 13.52
CA ASP A 47 -4.46 -22.91 12.46
C ASP A 47 -3.83 -22.11 11.29
N HIS A 48 -4.21 -20.83 11.15
CA HIS A 48 -3.68 -19.89 10.15
C HIS A 48 -2.67 -18.87 10.71
N ALA A 49 -2.46 -18.84 12.02
CA ALA A 49 -1.55 -17.86 12.65
C ALA A 49 -0.08 -18.00 12.23
N GLN A 50 0.28 -19.10 11.56
CA GLN A 50 1.63 -19.39 11.07
C GLN A 50 1.83 -19.04 9.58
N GLU A 51 0.78 -18.69 8.83
CA GLU A 51 0.96 -18.26 7.43
C GLU A 51 1.54 -16.85 7.39
N LYS A 52 2.80 -16.73 6.97
CA LYS A 52 3.46 -15.44 6.73
C LYS A 52 2.67 -14.69 5.66
N LEU A 53 2.26 -13.47 5.96
CA LEU A 53 1.51 -12.62 5.03
C LEU A 53 2.38 -12.35 3.79
N GLU A 54 1.90 -12.78 2.62
CA GLU A 54 2.58 -12.50 1.36
C GLU A 54 2.43 -11.03 1.00
N VAL A 55 3.51 -10.37 0.58
CA VAL A 55 3.54 -8.96 0.23
C VAL A 55 4.30 -8.72 -1.07
N ILE A 56 3.95 -7.63 -1.77
CA ILE A 56 4.74 -7.04 -2.85
C ILE A 56 5.30 -5.73 -2.33
N SER A 57 6.61 -5.49 -2.49
CA SER A 57 7.23 -4.21 -2.10
C SER A 57 6.54 -3.04 -2.78
N SER A 58 6.45 -1.92 -2.10
CA SER A 58 5.95 -0.67 -2.66
C SER A 58 6.95 0.00 -3.63
N GLY A 59 8.19 -0.51 -3.69
CA GLY A 59 9.30 0.13 -4.37
C GLY A 59 10.04 1.17 -3.51
N SER A 60 9.56 1.41 -2.28
CA SER A 60 10.17 2.29 -1.28
C SER A 60 10.44 1.51 0.01
N ILE A 61 11.70 1.44 0.43
CA ILE A 61 12.10 0.76 1.67
C ILE A 61 11.47 1.46 2.88
N ALA A 62 11.44 2.79 2.86
CA ALA A 62 10.86 3.59 3.93
C ALA A 62 9.35 3.36 4.06
N LEU A 63 8.62 3.26 2.93
CA LEU A 63 7.20 2.93 2.94
C LEU A 63 6.96 1.49 3.37
N ASP A 64 7.74 0.53 2.89
CA ASP A 64 7.65 -0.88 3.29
C ASP A 64 7.83 -1.04 4.81
N ALA A 65 8.77 -0.29 5.41
CA ALA A 65 8.96 -0.23 6.85
C ALA A 65 7.78 0.43 7.59
N ALA A 66 7.21 1.50 7.03
CA ALA A 66 6.05 2.17 7.60
C ALA A 66 4.78 1.29 7.54
N LEU A 67 4.65 0.46 6.51
CA LEU A 67 3.57 -0.54 6.38
C LEU A 67 3.69 -1.66 7.42
N GLY A 68 4.88 -1.93 7.96
CA GLY A 68 5.14 -2.85 9.06
C GLY A 68 5.13 -4.33 8.69
N VAL A 69 4.84 -4.66 7.44
CA VAL A 69 4.82 -6.03 6.90
C VAL A 69 5.72 -6.20 5.68
N GLY A 70 6.50 -5.17 5.32
CA GLY A 70 7.48 -5.21 4.24
C GLY A 70 6.92 -4.98 2.84
N GLY A 71 5.71 -4.44 2.71
CA GLY A 71 5.09 -4.12 1.43
C GLY A 71 3.57 -4.12 1.45
N TYR A 72 2.97 -4.07 0.27
CA TYR A 72 1.52 -4.20 0.10
C TYR A 72 1.07 -5.66 0.24
N PRO A 73 0.13 -5.95 1.15
CA PRO A 73 -0.34 -7.32 1.39
C PRO A 73 -1.17 -7.85 0.22
N LYS A 74 -0.87 -9.08 -0.24
CA LYS A 74 -1.63 -9.76 -1.28
C LYS A 74 -3.07 -10.04 -0.83
N GLY A 75 -3.99 -10.02 -1.80
CA GLY A 75 -5.41 -10.24 -1.53
C GLY A 75 -6.11 -9.07 -0.84
N ARG A 76 -5.57 -7.85 -0.94
CA ARG A 76 -6.06 -6.67 -0.22
C ARG A 76 -6.28 -5.47 -1.11
N ILE A 77 -7.18 -4.60 -0.65
CA ILE A 77 -7.47 -3.30 -1.25
C ILE A 77 -6.64 -2.24 -0.55
N ILE A 78 -5.94 -1.43 -1.35
CA ILE A 78 -5.13 -0.30 -0.92
C ILE A 78 -5.74 0.97 -1.51
N GLU A 79 -5.91 2.01 -0.71
CA GLU A 79 -6.25 3.35 -1.21
C GLU A 79 -5.05 4.28 -1.04
N ILE A 80 -4.63 4.89 -2.14
CA ILE A 80 -3.60 5.93 -2.18
C ILE A 80 -4.28 7.24 -2.54
N TYR A 81 -4.24 8.24 -1.67
CA TYR A 81 -4.88 9.52 -1.92
C TYR A 81 -4.02 10.71 -1.49
N GLY A 82 -4.30 11.86 -2.05
CA GLY A 82 -3.57 13.09 -1.77
C GLY A 82 -3.88 14.17 -2.79
N PRO A 83 -3.30 15.36 -2.63
CA PRO A 83 -3.43 16.46 -3.59
C PRO A 83 -2.93 16.07 -4.98
N GLU A 84 -3.25 16.87 -5.96
CA GLU A 84 -2.68 16.77 -7.31
C GLU A 84 -1.14 16.87 -7.26
N SER A 85 -0.46 16.17 -8.17
CA SER A 85 1.01 16.19 -8.29
C SER A 85 1.76 15.79 -7.00
N SER A 86 1.12 15.03 -6.09
CA SER A 86 1.76 14.54 -4.86
C SER A 86 2.55 13.23 -5.05
N GLY A 87 2.52 12.61 -6.25
CA GLY A 87 3.25 11.38 -6.55
C GLY A 87 2.43 10.09 -6.43
N LYS A 88 1.10 10.16 -6.31
CA LYS A 88 0.22 8.97 -6.17
C LYS A 88 0.45 7.91 -7.25
N THR A 89 0.38 8.32 -8.52
CA THR A 89 0.62 7.45 -9.69
C THR A 89 2.06 6.91 -9.68
N THR A 90 3.05 7.72 -9.29
CA THR A 90 4.44 7.29 -9.16
C THR A 90 4.60 6.11 -8.21
N PHE A 91 4.03 6.18 -6.99
CA PHE A 91 4.08 5.07 -6.04
C PHE A 91 3.35 3.82 -6.55
N ALA A 92 2.23 3.98 -7.24
CA ALA A 92 1.51 2.86 -7.82
C ALA A 92 2.32 2.19 -8.96
N LEU A 93 2.99 2.96 -9.81
CA LEU A 93 3.85 2.45 -10.87
C LEU A 93 5.09 1.73 -10.32
N HIS A 94 5.70 2.23 -9.25
CA HIS A 94 6.78 1.51 -8.57
C HIS A 94 6.31 0.15 -8.04
N ALA A 95 5.12 0.07 -7.46
CA ALA A 95 4.55 -1.21 -7.00
C ALA A 95 4.30 -2.19 -8.16
N ILE A 96 3.87 -1.69 -9.33
CA ILE A 96 3.76 -2.48 -10.56
C ILE A 96 5.13 -3.02 -10.96
N ALA A 97 6.16 -2.17 -11.01
CA ALA A 97 7.51 -2.57 -11.35
C ALA A 97 8.04 -3.67 -10.42
N GLU A 98 7.78 -3.55 -9.11
CA GLU A 98 8.17 -4.56 -8.11
C GLU A 98 7.40 -5.89 -8.28
N ALA A 99 6.13 -5.85 -8.68
CA ALA A 99 5.37 -7.06 -9.01
C ALA A 99 5.95 -7.77 -10.25
N GLN A 100 6.23 -7.00 -11.32
CA GLN A 100 6.77 -7.52 -12.57
C GLN A 100 8.19 -8.08 -12.42
N LYS A 101 9.07 -7.47 -11.61
CA LYS A 101 10.40 -7.99 -11.25
C LYS A 101 10.36 -9.39 -10.64
N ARG A 102 9.25 -9.75 -10.00
CA ARG A 102 9.02 -11.08 -9.42
C ARG A 102 8.30 -12.05 -10.37
N GLY A 103 8.15 -11.67 -11.64
CA GLY A 103 7.43 -12.44 -12.65
C GLY A 103 5.91 -12.36 -12.54
N GLY A 104 5.39 -11.40 -11.76
CA GLY A 104 3.95 -11.18 -11.60
C GLY A 104 3.33 -10.39 -12.76
N TYR A 105 2.04 -10.62 -13.00
CA TYR A 105 1.24 -9.90 -13.97
C TYR A 105 0.59 -8.66 -13.36
N ALA A 106 0.69 -7.54 -14.07
CA ALA A 106 0.16 -6.26 -13.63
C ALA A 106 -0.84 -5.68 -14.63
N ALA A 107 -1.87 -5.02 -14.11
CA ALA A 107 -2.83 -4.27 -14.93
C ALA A 107 -2.96 -2.83 -14.42
N PHE A 108 -3.20 -1.91 -15.34
CA PHE A 108 -3.44 -0.50 -15.07
C PHE A 108 -4.73 -0.05 -15.77
N ILE A 109 -5.69 0.42 -14.98
CA ILE A 109 -6.95 0.97 -15.46
C ILE A 109 -6.81 2.49 -15.44
N ASP A 110 -6.56 3.07 -16.59
CA ASP A 110 -6.30 4.49 -16.80
C ASP A 110 -7.60 5.22 -17.14
N ALA A 111 -8.40 5.52 -16.11
CA ALA A 111 -9.65 6.26 -16.27
C ALA A 111 -9.44 7.77 -16.49
N GLU A 112 -8.23 8.29 -16.25
CA GLU A 112 -7.87 9.69 -16.53
C GLU A 112 -7.27 9.87 -17.92
N HIS A 113 -6.94 8.77 -18.64
CA HIS A 113 -6.26 8.78 -19.95
C HIS A 113 -4.94 9.57 -19.94
N ALA A 114 -4.18 9.45 -18.86
CA ALA A 114 -3.02 10.29 -18.59
C ALA A 114 -1.71 9.49 -18.35
N LEU A 115 -1.72 8.17 -18.51
CA LEU A 115 -0.53 7.35 -18.31
C LEU A 115 0.51 7.64 -19.42
N ASP A 116 1.70 8.11 -18.99
CA ASP A 116 2.86 8.25 -19.86
C ASP A 116 3.70 6.97 -19.84
N PRO A 117 3.78 6.22 -20.98
CA PRO A 117 4.55 4.99 -21.03
C PRO A 117 6.07 5.23 -20.90
N VAL A 118 6.58 6.40 -21.30
CA VAL A 118 8.00 6.74 -21.16
C VAL A 118 8.33 6.93 -19.69
N TYR A 119 7.47 7.64 -18.97
CA TYR A 119 7.61 7.80 -17.52
C TYR A 119 7.49 6.46 -16.79
N ALA A 120 6.50 5.63 -17.11
CA ALA A 120 6.35 4.31 -16.53
C ALA A 120 7.60 3.44 -16.74
N LYS A 121 8.17 3.44 -17.92
CA LYS A 121 9.42 2.74 -18.24
C LYS A 121 10.61 3.25 -17.41
N ASN A 122 10.72 4.56 -17.23
CA ASN A 122 11.77 5.16 -16.41
C ASN A 122 11.68 4.74 -14.92
N LEU A 123 10.48 4.40 -14.44
CA LEU A 123 10.26 3.87 -13.09
C LEU A 123 10.51 2.37 -12.99
N GLY A 124 10.88 1.71 -14.08
CA GLY A 124 11.19 0.29 -14.13
C GLY A 124 10.01 -0.61 -14.47
N VAL A 125 8.89 -0.04 -14.94
CA VAL A 125 7.74 -0.82 -15.43
C VAL A 125 8.10 -1.45 -16.77
N ASP A 126 7.86 -2.74 -16.90
CA ASP A 126 7.85 -3.43 -18.18
C ASP A 126 6.55 -3.09 -18.91
N VAL A 127 6.63 -2.04 -19.76
CA VAL A 127 5.47 -1.48 -20.45
C VAL A 127 4.94 -2.42 -21.54
N ASP A 128 5.79 -3.29 -22.09
CA ASP A 128 5.40 -4.25 -23.12
C ASP A 128 4.51 -5.38 -22.55
N ASN A 129 4.64 -5.67 -21.26
CA ASN A 129 3.86 -6.67 -20.55
C ASN A 129 2.83 -6.08 -19.55
N LEU A 130 2.68 -4.75 -19.51
CA LEU A 130 1.65 -4.11 -18.70
C LEU A 130 0.30 -4.16 -19.40
N ILE A 131 -0.71 -4.76 -18.77
CA ILE A 131 -2.08 -4.76 -19.27
C ILE A 131 -2.69 -3.38 -19.01
N LEU A 132 -2.98 -2.62 -20.07
CA LEU A 132 -3.58 -1.29 -20.00
C LEU A 132 -5.04 -1.33 -20.46
N SER A 133 -5.92 -0.69 -19.72
CA SER A 133 -7.31 -0.44 -20.14
C SER A 133 -7.65 1.03 -19.91
N GLN A 134 -8.32 1.63 -20.89
CA GLN A 134 -8.83 3.02 -20.85
C GLN A 134 -10.34 2.97 -21.06
N PRO A 135 -11.12 2.77 -19.98
CA PRO A 135 -12.57 2.59 -20.04
C PRO A 135 -13.30 3.90 -20.29
N ASP A 136 -14.46 3.84 -20.95
CA ASP A 136 -15.30 4.99 -21.26
C ASP A 136 -16.15 5.47 -20.07
N ASP A 137 -16.46 4.56 -19.14
CA ASP A 137 -17.28 4.83 -17.95
C ASP A 137 -16.84 4.01 -16.72
N GLY A 138 -17.38 4.36 -15.55
CA GLY A 138 -17.01 3.73 -14.29
C GLY A 138 -17.50 2.28 -14.16
N GLU A 139 -18.65 1.93 -14.74
CA GLU A 139 -19.18 0.57 -14.77
C GLU A 139 -18.25 -0.34 -15.58
N GLN A 140 -17.88 0.08 -16.79
CA GLN A 140 -16.95 -0.65 -17.66
C GLN A 140 -15.60 -0.85 -16.97
N ALA A 141 -15.05 0.20 -16.36
CA ALA A 141 -13.80 0.11 -15.60
C ALA A 141 -13.85 -0.98 -14.52
N LEU A 142 -14.89 -0.97 -13.70
CA LEU A 142 -15.02 -1.89 -12.57
C LEU A 142 -15.38 -3.32 -12.99
N GLU A 143 -16.08 -3.51 -14.12
CA GLU A 143 -16.32 -4.82 -14.72
C GLU A 143 -15.02 -5.43 -15.28
N ILE A 144 -14.18 -4.64 -15.94
CA ILE A 144 -12.85 -5.06 -16.38
C ILE A 144 -11.98 -5.47 -15.19
N VAL A 145 -11.96 -4.66 -14.12
CA VAL A 145 -11.27 -4.99 -12.86
C VAL A 145 -11.77 -6.32 -12.30
N GLU A 146 -13.09 -6.52 -12.23
CA GLU A 146 -13.68 -7.76 -11.74
C GLU A 146 -13.26 -8.97 -12.59
N ALA A 147 -13.31 -8.87 -13.91
CA ALA A 147 -12.92 -9.93 -14.84
C ALA A 147 -11.44 -10.32 -14.67
N LEU A 148 -10.54 -9.33 -14.62
CA LEU A 148 -9.10 -9.54 -14.43
C LEU A 148 -8.80 -10.20 -13.08
N ILE A 149 -9.42 -9.76 -11.99
CA ILE A 149 -9.22 -10.34 -10.66
C ILE A 149 -9.75 -11.78 -10.61
N ARG A 150 -10.92 -12.06 -11.20
CA ARG A 150 -11.52 -13.41 -11.22
C ARG A 150 -10.74 -14.40 -12.08
N SER A 151 -9.90 -13.93 -12.99
CA SER A 151 -8.99 -14.81 -13.77
C SER A 151 -7.94 -15.50 -12.90
N ASN A 152 -7.68 -14.99 -11.69
CA ASN A 152 -6.59 -15.39 -10.78
C ASN A 152 -5.18 -15.29 -11.40
N ALA A 153 -5.02 -14.56 -12.50
CA ALA A 153 -3.74 -14.39 -13.19
C ALA A 153 -3.03 -13.08 -12.82
N ILE A 154 -3.75 -12.12 -12.24
CA ILE A 154 -3.21 -10.79 -11.93
C ILE A 154 -2.69 -10.76 -10.49
N ASP A 155 -1.46 -10.28 -10.30
CA ASP A 155 -0.87 -10.06 -8.97
C ASP A 155 -1.16 -8.66 -8.44
N ILE A 156 -1.18 -7.66 -9.32
CA ILE A 156 -1.47 -6.27 -8.96
C ILE A 156 -2.30 -5.58 -10.04
N ILE A 157 -3.31 -4.84 -9.61
CA ILE A 157 -4.11 -3.98 -10.46
C ILE A 157 -4.22 -2.59 -9.86
N VAL A 158 -3.97 -1.56 -10.68
CA VAL A 158 -4.08 -0.15 -10.31
C VAL A 158 -5.25 0.48 -11.02
N ILE A 159 -6.05 1.27 -10.33
CA ILE A 159 -7.16 2.06 -10.87
C ILE A 159 -6.82 3.55 -10.64
N ASP A 160 -6.57 4.29 -11.71
CA ASP A 160 -6.21 5.71 -11.67
C ASP A 160 -7.20 6.53 -12.51
N SER A 161 -8.09 7.24 -11.90
CA SER A 161 -8.37 7.36 -10.48
C SER A 161 -9.86 7.12 -10.19
N VAL A 162 -10.20 6.89 -8.91
CA VAL A 162 -11.60 6.78 -8.47
C VAL A 162 -12.42 8.02 -8.85
N ALA A 163 -11.79 9.21 -8.83
CA ALA A 163 -12.46 10.46 -9.20
C ALA A 163 -12.94 10.47 -10.67
N ALA A 164 -12.26 9.75 -11.55
CA ALA A 164 -12.58 9.64 -12.97
C ALA A 164 -13.56 8.48 -13.29
N LEU A 165 -13.92 7.65 -12.32
CA LEU A 165 -14.96 6.63 -12.49
C LEU A 165 -16.34 7.25 -12.52
N VAL A 166 -16.67 7.88 -13.64
CA VAL A 166 -17.97 8.53 -13.84
C VAL A 166 -19.02 7.47 -14.23
N PRO A 167 -20.18 7.41 -13.54
CA PRO A 167 -21.24 6.49 -13.91
C PRO A 167 -21.77 6.78 -15.33
N LYS A 168 -22.06 5.72 -16.08
CA LYS A 168 -22.58 5.80 -17.45
C LYS A 168 -23.80 6.71 -17.55
N ALA A 169 -24.73 6.60 -16.60
CA ALA A 169 -25.93 7.45 -16.56
C ALA A 169 -25.62 8.96 -16.37
N GLU A 170 -24.47 9.30 -15.81
CA GLU A 170 -24.01 10.69 -15.69
C GLU A 170 -23.41 11.19 -17.01
N ILE A 171 -22.71 10.32 -17.75
CA ILE A 171 -22.12 10.64 -19.05
C ILE A 171 -23.21 10.83 -20.12
N GLU A 172 -24.24 9.97 -20.11
CA GLU A 172 -25.37 9.99 -21.06
C GLU A 172 -26.43 11.06 -20.69
N GLY A 173 -26.34 11.65 -19.50
CA GLY A 173 -27.27 12.66 -19.03
C GLY A 173 -27.03 14.06 -19.63
N ASP A 174 -28.04 14.92 -19.51
CA ASP A 174 -27.95 16.31 -19.98
C ASP A 174 -26.91 17.11 -19.16
N MET A 175 -26.21 18.04 -19.81
CA MET A 175 -25.30 18.95 -19.13
C MET A 175 -26.03 19.77 -18.07
N GLY A 176 -25.54 19.69 -16.82
CA GLY A 176 -26.16 20.37 -15.67
C GLY A 176 -27.20 19.54 -14.92
N ALA A 177 -27.52 18.33 -15.38
CA ALA A 177 -28.40 17.43 -14.64
C ALA A 177 -27.73 17.02 -13.30
N SER A 178 -28.56 16.87 -12.26
CA SER A 178 -28.05 16.47 -10.93
C SER A 178 -27.95 14.94 -10.81
N HIS A 179 -26.76 14.44 -10.68
CA HIS A 179 -26.46 13.00 -10.52
C HIS A 179 -25.91 12.66 -9.11
N VAL A 180 -26.45 13.32 -8.09
CA VAL A 180 -25.98 13.19 -6.71
C VAL A 180 -25.93 11.74 -6.24
N GLY A 181 -24.74 11.29 -5.84
CA GLY A 181 -24.53 10.00 -5.19
C GLY A 181 -24.43 8.79 -6.12
N LEU A 182 -24.53 8.94 -7.44
CA LEU A 182 -24.40 7.81 -8.37
C LEU A 182 -23.03 7.14 -8.26
N GLN A 183 -21.94 7.91 -8.29
CA GLN A 183 -20.59 7.40 -8.13
C GLN A 183 -20.41 6.67 -6.78
N ALA A 184 -20.97 7.19 -5.69
CA ALA A 184 -20.88 6.55 -4.38
C ALA A 184 -21.66 5.22 -4.33
N ARG A 185 -22.78 5.10 -5.06
CA ARG A 185 -23.54 3.85 -5.21
C ARG A 185 -22.75 2.82 -6.04
N LEU A 186 -22.19 3.26 -7.17
CA LEU A 186 -21.33 2.44 -8.03
C LEU A 186 -20.16 1.87 -7.23
N MET A 187 -19.40 2.71 -6.54
CA MET A 187 -18.29 2.28 -5.68
C MET A 187 -18.74 1.34 -4.56
N SER A 188 -19.89 1.58 -3.95
CA SER A 188 -20.41 0.70 -2.91
C SER A 188 -20.77 -0.69 -3.45
N GLN A 189 -21.32 -0.78 -4.66
CA GLN A 189 -21.62 -2.03 -5.34
C GLN A 189 -20.33 -2.75 -5.73
N ALA A 190 -19.37 -2.03 -6.32
CA ALA A 190 -18.07 -2.57 -6.72
C ALA A 190 -17.32 -3.16 -5.53
N MET A 191 -17.21 -2.44 -4.42
CA MET A 191 -16.51 -2.93 -3.23
C MET A 191 -17.12 -4.24 -2.68
N ARG A 192 -18.44 -4.39 -2.69
CA ARG A 192 -19.10 -5.63 -2.27
C ARG A 192 -18.77 -6.81 -3.18
N LYS A 193 -18.66 -6.58 -4.50
CA LYS A 193 -18.30 -7.63 -5.47
C LYS A 193 -16.80 -7.95 -5.44
N LEU A 194 -15.95 -6.92 -5.42
CA LEU A 194 -14.52 -7.08 -5.60
C LEU A 194 -13.81 -7.60 -4.35
N ALA A 195 -14.23 -7.22 -3.14
CA ALA A 195 -13.50 -7.55 -1.92
C ALA A 195 -13.29 -9.06 -1.73
N GLY A 196 -14.34 -9.86 -1.97
CA GLY A 196 -14.26 -11.33 -1.88
C GLY A 196 -13.41 -11.94 -3.01
N ALA A 197 -13.51 -11.40 -4.22
CA ALA A 197 -12.73 -11.86 -5.37
C ALA A 197 -11.22 -11.53 -5.18
N ILE A 198 -10.87 -10.32 -4.75
CA ILE A 198 -9.51 -9.88 -4.45
C ILE A 198 -8.88 -10.77 -3.37
N SER A 199 -9.60 -11.03 -2.28
CA SER A 199 -9.11 -11.90 -1.20
C SER A 199 -8.80 -13.32 -1.69
N LYS A 200 -9.64 -13.89 -2.56
CA LYS A 200 -9.48 -15.26 -3.09
C LYS A 200 -8.36 -15.34 -4.13
N SER A 201 -8.26 -14.36 -5.03
CA SER A 201 -7.26 -14.34 -6.09
C SER A 201 -5.86 -13.97 -5.58
N LYS A 202 -5.75 -13.46 -4.34
CA LYS A 202 -4.54 -12.89 -3.76
C LYS A 202 -3.97 -11.69 -4.55
N ALA A 203 -4.73 -11.09 -5.46
CA ALA A 203 -4.35 -9.88 -6.16
C ALA A 203 -4.30 -8.68 -5.21
N ILE A 204 -3.41 -7.73 -5.46
CA ILE A 204 -3.40 -6.41 -4.82
C ILE A 204 -4.19 -5.47 -5.70
N ALA A 205 -5.19 -4.78 -5.14
CA ALA A 205 -5.93 -3.75 -5.84
C ALA A 205 -5.62 -2.37 -5.24
N ILE A 206 -4.93 -1.51 -6.01
CA ILE A 206 -4.60 -0.14 -5.62
C ILE A 206 -5.60 0.80 -6.28
N PHE A 207 -6.33 1.55 -5.47
CA PHE A 207 -7.22 2.62 -5.91
C PHE A 207 -6.56 3.96 -5.62
N ILE A 208 -6.22 4.70 -6.67
CA ILE A 208 -5.75 6.07 -6.55
C ILE A 208 -6.97 6.98 -6.41
N ASN A 209 -6.92 7.92 -5.48
CA ASN A 209 -8.03 8.82 -5.21
C ASN A 209 -7.57 10.27 -5.05
N GLN A 210 -8.48 11.18 -5.33
CA GLN A 210 -8.26 12.62 -5.20
C GLN A 210 -8.94 13.13 -3.92
N ILE A 211 -8.37 14.18 -3.34
CA ILE A 211 -8.97 14.92 -2.23
C ILE A 211 -10.00 15.89 -2.79
N ARG A 212 -11.13 15.99 -2.09
CA ARG A 212 -12.17 16.98 -2.29
C ARG A 212 -12.44 17.69 -0.98
N GLU A 213 -12.83 18.94 -1.03
CA GLU A 213 -13.24 19.70 0.15
C GLU A 213 -14.75 19.68 0.31
N LYS A 214 -15.19 19.45 1.54
CA LYS A 214 -16.60 19.59 1.92
C LYS A 214 -16.88 21.04 2.29
N VAL A 215 -17.81 21.65 1.60
CA VAL A 215 -18.30 23.00 1.92
C VAL A 215 -19.06 22.97 3.26
N GLY A 216 -18.81 23.97 4.13
CA GLY A 216 -19.58 24.17 5.37
C GLY A 216 -19.11 23.34 6.58
N VAL A 217 -17.94 22.72 6.55
CA VAL A 217 -17.36 22.04 7.72
C VAL A 217 -16.71 23.08 8.63
N LEU A 218 -17.33 23.36 9.79
CA LEU A 218 -16.81 24.31 10.79
C LEU A 218 -15.80 23.68 11.75
N PHE A 219 -15.86 22.34 11.97
CA PHE A 219 -14.99 21.62 12.88
C PHE A 219 -14.46 20.31 12.22
N GLY A 220 -13.20 19.99 12.47
CA GLY A 220 -12.53 18.81 11.89
C GLY A 220 -11.95 19.09 10.50
N SER A 221 -11.45 18.02 9.82
CA SER A 221 -10.89 18.16 8.48
C SER A 221 -12.01 18.26 7.43
N PRO A 222 -12.03 19.31 6.60
CA PRO A 222 -12.97 19.42 5.47
C PRO A 222 -12.65 18.42 4.36
N GLU A 223 -11.44 17.85 4.34
CA GLU A 223 -10.98 16.97 3.28
C GLU A 223 -11.73 15.63 3.27
N THR A 224 -12.09 15.20 2.10
CA THR A 224 -12.68 13.88 1.84
C THR A 224 -12.18 13.35 0.50
N THR A 225 -12.28 12.03 0.27
CA THR A 225 -11.96 11.41 -1.01
C THR A 225 -13.20 11.21 -1.85
N SER A 226 -13.04 11.14 -3.19
CA SER A 226 -14.14 10.87 -4.15
C SER A 226 -14.70 9.45 -3.99
N GLY A 227 -15.88 9.17 -4.57
CA GLY A 227 -16.48 7.83 -4.58
C GLY A 227 -17.18 7.42 -3.28
N GLY A 228 -17.44 8.35 -2.36
CA GLY A 228 -18.20 8.10 -1.13
C GLY A 228 -17.36 7.42 -0.02
N ARG A 229 -18.04 6.61 0.82
CA ARG A 229 -17.41 6.02 2.02
C ARG A 229 -16.98 4.56 1.84
N ALA A 230 -17.45 3.86 0.81
CA ALA A 230 -17.26 2.42 0.68
C ALA A 230 -15.78 2.03 0.66
N LEU A 231 -14.98 2.67 -0.20
CA LEU A 231 -13.54 2.39 -0.31
C LEU A 231 -12.82 2.58 1.02
N LYS A 232 -13.15 3.62 1.81
CA LYS A 232 -12.56 3.86 3.14
C LYS A 232 -12.77 2.70 4.10
N PHE A 233 -13.92 2.00 4.03
CA PHE A 233 -14.22 0.85 4.87
C PHE A 233 -13.55 -0.42 4.36
N TYR A 234 -13.59 -0.66 3.05
CA TYR A 234 -13.06 -1.88 2.43
C TYR A 234 -11.54 -1.90 2.35
N ALA A 235 -10.88 -0.76 2.14
CA ALA A 235 -9.44 -0.68 2.12
C ALA A 235 -8.80 -1.24 3.40
N THR A 236 -7.80 -2.11 3.22
CA THR A 236 -6.96 -2.64 4.30
C THR A 236 -5.92 -1.61 4.70
N ILE A 237 -5.34 -0.92 3.74
CA ILE A 237 -4.36 0.15 3.92
C ILE A 237 -4.87 1.41 3.23
N ARG A 238 -4.68 2.55 3.88
CA ARG A 238 -4.92 3.88 3.29
C ARG A 238 -3.71 4.76 3.51
N LEU A 239 -3.22 5.34 2.42
CA LEU A 239 -2.04 6.19 2.38
C LEU A 239 -2.44 7.62 2.00
N ASP A 240 -2.12 8.57 2.86
CA ASP A 240 -2.20 10.01 2.57
C ASP A 240 -0.82 10.46 2.08
N ILE A 241 -0.72 10.90 0.82
CA ILE A 241 0.53 11.29 0.17
C ILE A 241 0.55 12.79 -0.06
N ARG A 242 1.56 13.46 0.49
CA ARG A 242 1.70 14.92 0.40
C ARG A 242 3.13 15.33 0.10
N ARG A 243 3.28 16.29 -0.81
CA ARG A 243 4.55 17.00 -0.98
C ARG A 243 4.79 17.89 0.24
N VAL A 244 5.96 17.77 0.87
CA VAL A 244 6.34 18.53 2.06
C VAL A 244 7.46 19.50 1.80
N ASP A 245 8.36 19.20 0.84
CA ASP A 245 9.47 20.07 0.47
C ASP A 245 9.86 19.91 -1.00
N GLN A 246 10.71 20.78 -1.50
CA GLN A 246 11.22 20.75 -2.87
C GLN A 246 12.73 20.49 -2.86
N ILE A 247 13.15 19.49 -3.64
CA ILE A 247 14.56 19.17 -3.84
C ILE A 247 15.09 20.02 -4.98
N LYS A 248 16.21 20.74 -4.71
CA LYS A 248 16.84 21.65 -5.67
C LYS A 248 18.31 21.31 -5.88
N VAL A 249 18.79 21.51 -7.09
CA VAL A 249 20.21 21.52 -7.43
C VAL A 249 20.55 22.94 -7.91
N GLY A 250 21.27 23.69 -7.07
CA GLY A 250 21.40 25.13 -7.26
C GLY A 250 20.05 25.84 -7.12
N ALA A 251 19.59 26.51 -8.17
CA ALA A 251 18.30 27.19 -8.24
C ALA A 251 17.19 26.29 -8.83
N ASP A 252 17.55 25.20 -9.52
CA ASP A 252 16.62 24.39 -10.29
C ASP A 252 15.93 23.31 -9.44
N PRO A 253 14.59 23.23 -9.46
CA PRO A 253 13.84 22.17 -8.80
C PRO A 253 13.99 20.85 -9.56
N VAL A 254 14.55 19.83 -8.92
CA VAL A 254 14.78 18.50 -9.51
C VAL A 254 13.89 17.42 -8.94
N GLY A 255 13.15 17.71 -7.89
CA GLY A 255 12.29 16.74 -7.24
C GLY A 255 11.52 17.30 -6.05
N ASN A 256 10.84 16.43 -5.34
CA ASN A 256 10.10 16.76 -4.12
C ASN A 256 10.38 15.74 -3.02
N VAL A 257 10.42 16.20 -1.78
CA VAL A 257 10.27 15.33 -0.60
C VAL A 257 8.79 15.08 -0.41
N THR A 258 8.41 13.83 -0.48
CA THR A 258 7.01 13.40 -0.37
C THR A 258 6.81 12.63 0.92
N ARG A 259 5.88 13.09 1.76
CA ARG A 259 5.47 12.40 2.98
C ARG A 259 4.30 11.48 2.71
N ILE A 260 4.45 10.23 3.11
CA ILE A 260 3.41 9.22 3.08
C ILE A 260 3.00 8.91 4.53
N LYS A 261 1.73 9.14 4.85
CA LYS A 261 1.16 8.78 6.15
C LYS A 261 0.26 7.56 6.00
N VAL A 262 0.54 6.51 6.75
CA VAL A 262 -0.30 5.31 6.83
C VAL A 262 -1.47 5.62 7.76
N VAL A 263 -2.59 6.14 7.22
CA VAL A 263 -3.73 6.59 8.02
C VAL A 263 -4.66 5.45 8.45
N LYS A 264 -4.59 4.31 7.78
CA LYS A 264 -5.28 3.09 8.12
C LYS A 264 -4.42 1.89 7.76
N ASN A 265 -4.34 0.92 8.65
CA ASN A 265 -3.65 -0.33 8.44
C ASN A 265 -4.35 -1.42 9.25
N LYS A 266 -4.76 -2.53 8.58
CA LYS A 266 -5.40 -3.68 9.24
C LYS A 266 -4.43 -4.86 9.44
N VAL A 267 -3.18 -4.74 9.00
CA VAL A 267 -2.17 -5.80 9.07
C VAL A 267 -0.98 -5.46 9.97
N ALA A 268 -0.86 -4.18 10.38
CA ALA A 268 0.14 -3.70 11.33
C ALA A 268 -0.35 -2.41 12.01
N PRO A 269 0.32 -1.90 13.04
CA PRO A 269 -0.05 -0.63 13.68
C PRO A 269 -0.03 0.54 12.67
N PRO A 270 -1.11 1.34 12.59
CA PRO A 270 -1.21 2.49 11.70
C PRO A 270 -0.44 3.71 12.21
N PHE A 271 -0.56 4.82 11.46
CA PHE A 271 -0.06 6.17 11.75
C PHE A 271 1.45 6.37 11.63
N LYS A 272 2.19 5.37 11.16
CA LYS A 272 3.58 5.55 10.76
C LYS A 272 3.66 6.44 9.51
N THR A 273 4.79 7.12 9.37
CA THR A 273 5.10 8.00 8.23
C THR A 273 6.40 7.58 7.57
N ALA A 274 6.50 7.79 6.26
CA ALA A 274 7.72 7.70 5.49
C ALA A 274 7.90 8.98 4.68
N ASP A 275 9.11 9.54 4.69
CA ASP A 275 9.48 10.65 3.81
C ASP A 275 10.37 10.08 2.70
N VAL A 276 10.02 10.36 1.45
CA VAL A 276 10.62 9.78 0.26
C VAL A 276 10.96 10.88 -0.73
N ASP A 277 12.20 10.86 -1.25
CA ASP A 277 12.62 11.75 -2.31
C ASP A 277 12.10 11.25 -3.66
N LEU A 278 11.21 12.02 -4.29
CA LEU A 278 10.76 11.81 -5.67
C LEU A 278 11.52 12.74 -6.62
N ILE A 279 12.31 12.16 -7.51
CA ILE A 279 13.07 12.90 -8.52
C ILE A 279 12.27 12.94 -9.82
N TYR A 280 12.12 14.12 -10.41
CA TYR A 280 11.36 14.30 -11.64
C TYR A 280 11.90 13.42 -12.78
N GLY A 281 11.01 12.73 -13.44
CA GLY A 281 11.33 11.79 -14.53
C GLY A 281 12.00 10.48 -14.12
N LYS A 282 12.39 10.32 -12.83
CA LYS A 282 13.11 9.14 -12.31
C LYS A 282 12.39 8.42 -11.17
N GLY A 283 11.40 9.06 -10.52
CA GLY A 283 10.67 8.49 -9.40
C GLY A 283 11.45 8.49 -8.09
N ILE A 284 11.32 7.41 -7.33
CA ILE A 284 11.93 7.27 -6.00
C ILE A 284 13.45 7.27 -6.09
N SER A 285 14.09 8.07 -5.25
CA SER A 285 15.55 8.08 -5.09
C SER A 285 16.00 6.88 -4.25
N HIS A 286 16.20 5.73 -4.90
CA HIS A 286 16.50 4.48 -4.22
C HIS A 286 17.78 4.56 -3.36
N GLU A 287 18.87 5.12 -3.93
CA GLU A 287 20.13 5.31 -3.19
C GLU A 287 19.97 6.29 -2.01
N GLY A 288 19.05 7.27 -2.15
CA GLY A 288 18.71 8.18 -1.06
C GLY A 288 18.01 7.45 0.09
N GLU A 289 17.06 6.59 -0.21
CA GLU A 289 16.38 5.79 0.81
C GLU A 289 17.33 4.80 1.50
N ILE A 290 18.17 4.07 0.73
CA ILE A 290 19.18 3.16 1.30
C ILE A 290 20.06 3.91 2.28
N LEU A 291 20.58 5.08 1.88
CA LEU A 291 21.45 5.89 2.74
C LEU A 291 20.75 6.35 4.01
N ASP A 292 19.56 6.93 3.88
CA ASP A 292 18.86 7.51 5.02
C ASP A 292 18.39 6.40 5.99
N MET A 293 17.91 5.27 5.47
CA MET A 293 17.53 4.13 6.30
C MET A 293 18.75 3.46 6.97
N ALA A 294 19.89 3.35 6.27
CA ALA A 294 21.10 2.79 6.84
C ALA A 294 21.66 3.67 7.95
N VAL A 295 21.57 4.98 7.82
CA VAL A 295 21.94 5.94 8.90
C VAL A 295 20.98 5.80 10.09
N ASN A 296 19.68 5.76 9.86
CA ASN A 296 18.68 5.63 10.92
C ASN A 296 18.78 4.31 11.71
N LEU A 297 19.34 3.29 11.08
CA LEU A 297 19.55 1.97 11.67
C LEU A 297 20.98 1.75 12.18
N ASP A 298 21.83 2.79 12.22
CA ASP A 298 23.22 2.68 12.63
C ASP A 298 24.02 1.65 11.84
N ILE A 299 23.70 1.43 10.56
CA ILE A 299 24.46 0.62 9.60
C ILE A 299 25.54 1.48 8.95
N ILE A 300 25.18 2.73 8.59
CA ILE A 300 26.10 3.74 8.13
C ILE A 300 26.28 4.76 9.27
N GLU A 301 27.52 5.01 9.64
CA GLU A 301 27.86 6.04 10.62
C GLU A 301 27.86 7.42 9.96
N LYS A 302 27.21 8.39 10.63
CA LYS A 302 27.20 9.79 10.21
C LYS A 302 27.85 10.66 11.27
N SER A 303 28.96 11.31 10.91
CA SER A 303 29.65 12.28 11.77
C SER A 303 29.73 13.62 11.07
N GLY A 304 28.89 14.57 11.49
CA GLY A 304 28.72 15.85 10.80
C GLY A 304 28.25 15.66 9.36
N ALA A 305 29.05 16.07 8.39
CA ALA A 305 28.77 15.89 6.95
C ALA A 305 29.38 14.59 6.38
N TRP A 306 30.15 13.84 7.15
CA TRP A 306 30.82 12.63 6.70
C TRP A 306 30.01 11.38 6.97
N PHE A 307 30.07 10.43 6.02
CA PHE A 307 29.43 9.13 6.11
C PHE A 307 30.50 8.04 6.02
N SER A 308 30.38 7.01 6.85
CA SER A 308 31.32 5.87 6.92
C SER A 308 30.55 4.55 7.01
N TYR A 309 31.10 3.51 6.40
CA TYR A 309 30.54 2.16 6.43
C TYR A 309 31.67 1.16 6.68
N ASN A 310 31.55 0.30 7.70
CA ASN A 310 32.57 -0.67 8.12
C ASN A 310 33.95 -0.03 8.37
N GLY A 311 34.00 1.25 8.82
CA GLY A 311 35.24 2.00 9.05
C GLY A 311 35.78 2.73 7.81
N ASP A 312 35.27 2.44 6.62
CA ASP A 312 35.66 3.13 5.38
C ASP A 312 34.80 4.38 5.14
N ARG A 313 35.46 5.47 4.72
CA ARG A 313 34.74 6.70 4.37
C ARG A 313 34.04 6.57 3.02
N LEU A 314 32.71 6.77 3.01
CA LEU A 314 31.90 6.79 1.79
C LEU A 314 31.98 8.17 1.09
N GLY A 315 32.00 9.27 1.85
CA GLY A 315 32.05 10.60 1.29
C GLY A 315 31.54 11.69 2.24
N GLN A 316 31.66 12.94 1.78
CA GLN A 316 31.13 14.11 2.46
C GLN A 316 29.88 14.62 1.77
N GLY A 317 28.79 14.75 2.52
CA GLY A 317 27.49 15.20 2.01
C GLY A 317 26.65 14.08 1.40
N ARG A 318 25.33 14.20 1.61
CA ARG A 318 24.33 13.19 1.20
C ARG A 318 24.36 12.92 -0.31
N GLU A 319 24.44 13.94 -1.14
CA GLU A 319 24.41 13.79 -2.59
C GLU A 319 25.65 13.07 -3.15
N ASN A 320 26.84 13.32 -2.58
CA ASN A 320 28.05 12.62 -3.00
C ASN A 320 27.99 11.12 -2.63
N VAL A 321 27.41 10.79 -1.49
CA VAL A 321 27.25 9.37 -1.10
C VAL A 321 26.18 8.68 -1.94
N LYS A 322 25.08 9.35 -2.30
CA LYS A 322 24.10 8.83 -3.26
C LYS A 322 24.74 8.51 -4.60
N GLU A 323 25.59 9.44 -5.10
CA GLU A 323 26.29 9.21 -6.37
C GLU A 323 27.30 8.05 -6.27
N LEU A 324 28.02 7.93 -5.13
CA LEU A 324 28.88 6.78 -4.88
C LEU A 324 28.09 5.44 -4.91
N LEU A 325 26.94 5.40 -4.24
CA LEU A 325 26.10 4.19 -4.22
C LEU A 325 25.58 3.84 -5.63
N ARG A 326 25.24 4.86 -6.44
CA ARG A 326 24.85 4.66 -7.85
C ARG A 326 25.99 4.09 -8.69
N GLN A 327 27.22 4.53 -8.45
CA GLN A 327 28.41 4.03 -9.16
C GLN A 327 28.88 2.65 -8.64
N ARG A 328 28.47 2.26 -7.44
CA ARG A 328 28.81 0.98 -6.81
C ARG A 328 27.55 0.19 -6.43
N PRO A 329 26.85 -0.40 -7.40
CA PRO A 329 25.59 -1.09 -7.15
C PRO A 329 25.74 -2.29 -6.20
N GLU A 330 26.88 -2.97 -6.20
CA GLU A 330 27.16 -4.08 -5.26
C GLU A 330 27.17 -3.61 -3.81
N LEU A 331 27.80 -2.46 -3.53
CA LEU A 331 27.81 -1.84 -2.20
C LEU A 331 26.41 -1.39 -1.79
N ALA A 332 25.65 -0.80 -2.72
CA ALA A 332 24.27 -0.39 -2.48
C ALA A 332 23.39 -1.61 -2.11
N GLN A 333 23.52 -2.72 -2.84
CA GLN A 333 22.80 -3.96 -2.55
C GLN A 333 23.19 -4.58 -1.19
N GLU A 334 24.48 -4.58 -0.85
CA GLU A 334 24.93 -5.07 0.45
C GLU A 334 24.32 -4.28 1.61
N ILE A 335 24.33 -2.93 1.50
CA ILE A 335 23.77 -2.06 2.52
C ILE A 335 22.24 -2.22 2.57
N GLU A 336 21.57 -2.28 1.43
CA GLU A 336 20.13 -2.51 1.35
C GLU A 336 19.72 -3.83 2.00
N GLN A 337 20.46 -4.90 1.74
CA GLN A 337 20.18 -6.19 2.36
C GLN A 337 20.26 -6.09 3.88
N LYS A 338 21.30 -5.48 4.45
CA LYS A 338 21.42 -5.27 5.90
C LYS A 338 20.28 -4.40 6.47
N VAL A 339 19.86 -3.38 5.72
CA VAL A 339 18.71 -2.56 6.09
C VAL A 339 17.44 -3.41 6.17
N ARG A 340 17.17 -4.24 5.15
CA ARG A 340 15.99 -5.11 5.10
C ARG A 340 16.01 -6.18 6.18
N GLU A 341 17.16 -6.84 6.43
CA GLU A 341 17.33 -7.80 7.51
C GLU A 341 16.98 -7.16 8.86
N LYS A 342 17.54 -5.97 9.15
CA LYS A 342 17.29 -5.27 10.42
C LYS A 342 15.84 -4.77 10.58
N LEU A 343 15.14 -4.52 9.47
CA LEU A 343 13.75 -4.04 9.49
C LEU A 343 12.70 -5.17 9.56
N PHE A 344 12.96 -6.32 8.94
CA PHE A 344 11.92 -7.31 8.66
C PHE A 344 12.21 -8.73 9.17
N GLU A 345 13.42 -9.01 9.67
CA GLU A 345 13.83 -10.33 10.16
C GLU A 345 13.85 -10.44 11.69
N ASN A 346 13.25 -9.48 12.40
CA ASN A 346 13.09 -9.53 13.87
C ASN A 346 11.76 -10.17 14.29
#